data_146f8dfa91c0ba4f06e872660833314b
#
_entry.id   146f8dfa91c0ba4f06e872660833314b
#
_cell.length_a   1.000
_cell.length_b   1.000
_cell.length_c   1.000
_cell.angle_alpha   90.00
_cell.angle_beta   90.00
_cell.angle_gamma   90.00
#
_symmetry.space_group_name_H-M   'P 1'
#
loop_
_entity.id
_entity.type
_entity.pdbx_description
1 polymer ?
#
loop_
_entity_poly.entity_id
_entity_poly.type
_entity_poly.pdbx_seq_one_letter_code
_entity_poly.pdbx_strand_id
1 'polypeptide(L)'
;MEQIIASHPRAAGAGELDFWSEVARKHKGVLERGTPNKCLATKVADAYLAMLARQPRDAMRVVDKCTFNSDHLGLIHSVFPNARIIYLRRDPVDTCLSCYFQRFATPASFTVDLADLAHYYREHHRLMQHWRTTLPAGALLEVPYAELVADQESWSRRVIEFIGLEWDPRCLEYYATQRPVLTASNWQVRQPLYSSSVGRWRKYKKFIRPLLDLRELEAA
;
A
#
# COMPACT_ATOMS: atom_id res chain seq x y z
N MET A 1 -0.01 6.46 -5.43
CA MET A 1 1.28 6.53 -4.69
C MET A 1 2.43 5.91 -5.48
N GLU A 2 2.40 4.64 -5.85
CA GLU A 2 3.49 4.00 -6.62
C GLU A 2 3.90 4.82 -7.85
N GLN A 3 2.94 5.32 -8.64
CA GLN A 3 3.27 6.10 -9.84
C GLN A 3 3.95 7.43 -9.51
N ILE A 4 3.55 8.11 -8.44
CA ILE A 4 4.21 9.35 -7.96
C ILE A 4 5.69 9.06 -7.66
N ILE A 5 5.98 8.01 -6.92
CA ILE A 5 7.36 7.62 -6.59
C ILE A 5 8.11 7.18 -7.84
N ALA A 6 7.52 6.32 -8.65
CA ALA A 6 8.16 5.76 -9.84
C ALA A 6 8.37 6.78 -10.99
N SER A 7 7.80 7.98 -10.90
CA SER A 7 8.09 9.09 -11.81
C SER A 7 9.38 9.84 -11.44
N HIS A 8 9.90 9.60 -10.25
CA HIS A 8 11.20 10.13 -9.85
C HIS A 8 12.33 9.43 -10.63
N PRO A 9 13.35 10.15 -11.18
CA PRO A 9 14.38 9.56 -12.04
C PRO A 9 15.24 8.51 -11.35
N ARG A 10 15.33 8.56 -10.02
CA ARG A 10 16.10 7.60 -9.21
C ARG A 10 15.22 6.60 -8.45
N ALA A 11 13.97 6.44 -8.85
CA ALA A 11 13.08 5.45 -8.29
C ALA A 11 12.45 4.60 -9.38
N ALA A 12 12.09 3.38 -9.03
CA ALA A 12 11.34 2.48 -9.89
C ALA A 12 10.20 1.83 -9.13
N GLY A 13 9.20 1.36 -9.83
CA GLY A 13 8.14 0.59 -9.22
C GLY A 13 8.20 -0.86 -9.67
N ALA A 14 8.03 -1.80 -8.78
CA ALA A 14 7.97 -3.23 -9.05
C ALA A 14 6.54 -3.74 -9.30
N GLY A 15 5.52 -2.88 -9.11
CA GLY A 15 4.13 -3.29 -9.22
C GLY A 15 3.65 -4.07 -8.00
N GLU A 16 2.76 -5.04 -8.21
CA GLU A 16 2.22 -5.91 -7.17
C GLU A 16 2.97 -7.25 -7.18
N LEU A 17 3.89 -7.42 -6.22
CA LEU A 17 4.63 -8.66 -6.04
C LEU A 17 3.95 -9.50 -4.94
N ASP A 18 3.60 -10.74 -5.23
CA ASP A 18 3.05 -11.68 -4.23
C ASP A 18 4.13 -12.38 -3.38
N PHE A 19 5.35 -11.86 -3.45
CA PHE A 19 6.53 -12.47 -2.85
C PHE A 19 6.38 -12.70 -1.34
N TRP A 20 5.90 -11.68 -0.61
CA TRP A 20 5.82 -11.76 0.85
C TRP A 20 4.75 -12.73 1.32
N SER A 21 3.61 -12.81 0.64
CA SER A 21 2.58 -13.80 0.90
C SER A 21 3.08 -15.22 0.63
N GLU A 22 3.85 -15.42 -0.45
CA GLU A 22 4.46 -16.72 -0.77
C GLU A 22 5.49 -17.12 0.29
N VAL A 23 6.37 -16.20 0.73
CA VAL A 23 7.35 -16.47 1.79
C VAL A 23 6.64 -16.81 3.09
N ALA A 24 5.62 -16.04 3.48
CA ALA A 24 4.86 -16.29 4.70
C ALA A 24 4.20 -17.67 4.69
N ARG A 25 3.57 -18.05 3.57
CA ARG A 25 2.95 -19.35 3.38
C ARG A 25 3.98 -20.49 3.45
N LYS A 26 5.11 -20.34 2.73
CA LYS A 26 6.17 -21.36 2.67
C LYS A 26 6.85 -21.60 4.01
N HIS A 27 7.01 -20.57 4.82
CA HIS A 27 7.72 -20.63 6.09
C HIS A 27 6.81 -20.47 7.31
N LYS A 28 5.50 -20.71 7.15
CA LYS A 28 4.47 -20.53 8.18
C LYS A 28 4.91 -21.09 9.54
N GLY A 29 5.31 -22.36 9.62
CA GLY A 29 5.68 -22.99 10.88
C GLY A 29 6.95 -22.42 11.56
N VAL A 30 7.81 -21.69 10.82
CA VAL A 30 8.93 -20.94 11.41
C VAL A 30 8.44 -19.61 11.96
N LEU A 31 7.60 -18.91 11.17
CA LEU A 31 7.10 -17.57 11.51
C LEU A 31 6.11 -17.59 12.68
N GLU A 32 5.35 -18.66 12.84
CA GLU A 32 4.46 -18.86 13.99
C GLU A 32 5.24 -18.99 15.32
N ARG A 33 6.52 -19.37 15.27
CA ARG A 33 7.40 -19.44 16.44
C ARG A 33 8.20 -18.17 16.72
N GLY A 34 8.09 -17.16 15.83
CA GLY A 34 8.76 -15.88 15.98
C GLY A 34 9.34 -15.35 14.67
N THR A 35 10.29 -14.45 14.79
CA THR A 35 10.98 -13.85 13.64
C THR A 35 11.90 -14.85 12.93
N PRO A 36 12.14 -14.70 11.60
CA PRO A 36 13.09 -15.54 10.89
C PRO A 36 14.49 -15.40 11.49
N ASN A 37 15.21 -16.52 11.60
CA ASN A 37 16.62 -16.47 11.97
C ASN A 37 17.45 -15.83 10.84
N LYS A 38 18.68 -15.43 11.14
CA LYS A 38 19.58 -14.73 10.20
C LYS A 38 19.77 -15.49 8.88
N CYS A 39 19.88 -16.80 8.90
CA CYS A 39 20.08 -17.61 7.69
C CYS A 39 18.85 -17.53 6.77
N LEU A 40 17.64 -17.67 7.32
CA LEU A 40 16.40 -17.54 6.55
C LEU A 40 16.19 -16.11 6.05
N ALA A 41 16.44 -15.11 6.91
CA ALA A 41 16.32 -13.70 6.53
C ALA A 41 17.25 -13.36 5.35
N THR A 42 18.51 -13.80 5.38
CA THR A 42 19.45 -13.60 4.26
C THR A 42 18.95 -14.25 2.97
N LYS A 43 18.53 -15.52 3.02
CA LYS A 43 18.01 -16.22 1.83
C LYS A 43 16.77 -15.52 1.24
N VAL A 44 15.88 -15.03 2.08
CA VAL A 44 14.69 -14.30 1.65
C VAL A 44 15.08 -12.95 1.04
N ALA A 45 16.05 -12.24 1.67
CA ALA A 45 16.56 -10.98 1.14
C ALA A 45 17.19 -11.17 -0.25
N ASP A 46 18.07 -12.16 -0.41
CA ASP A 46 18.73 -12.43 -1.68
C ASP A 46 17.72 -12.76 -2.80
N ALA A 47 16.71 -13.59 -2.49
CA ALA A 47 15.67 -13.95 -3.44
C ALA A 47 14.83 -12.72 -3.86
N TYR A 48 14.48 -11.87 -2.90
CA TYR A 48 13.72 -10.64 -3.18
C TYR A 48 14.54 -9.65 -4.00
N LEU A 49 15.80 -9.43 -3.64
CA LEU A 49 16.70 -8.53 -4.38
C LEU A 49 16.95 -9.03 -5.80
N ALA A 50 17.09 -10.35 -6.01
CA ALA A 50 17.19 -10.93 -7.34
C ALA A 50 15.95 -10.66 -8.22
N MET A 51 14.75 -10.64 -7.60
CA MET A 51 13.51 -10.26 -8.29
C MET A 51 13.51 -8.77 -8.64
N LEU A 52 13.92 -7.90 -7.72
CA LEU A 52 14.03 -6.46 -7.93
C LEU A 52 15.14 -6.06 -8.91
N ALA A 53 16.15 -6.90 -9.14
CA ALA A 53 17.23 -6.63 -10.10
C ALA A 53 16.75 -6.51 -11.56
N ARG A 54 15.48 -6.81 -11.84
CA ARG A 54 14.83 -6.55 -13.13
C ARG A 54 14.48 -5.05 -13.34
N GLN A 55 14.53 -4.25 -12.28
CA GLN A 55 14.30 -2.82 -12.35
C GLN A 55 15.55 -2.08 -12.87
N PRO A 56 15.42 -0.81 -13.31
CA PRO A 56 16.56 0.00 -13.78
C PRO A 56 17.70 0.00 -12.76
N ARG A 57 18.93 -0.19 -13.24
CA ARG A 57 20.13 -0.32 -12.38
C ARG A 57 20.52 0.96 -11.63
N ASP A 58 20.07 2.11 -12.12
CA ASP A 58 20.28 3.44 -11.54
C ASP A 58 19.22 3.84 -10.51
N ALA A 59 18.19 3.00 -10.34
CA ALA A 59 17.17 3.23 -9.32
C ALA A 59 17.76 3.02 -7.91
N MET A 60 17.76 4.08 -7.11
CA MET A 60 18.14 4.04 -5.68
C MET A 60 17.03 3.48 -4.80
N ARG A 61 15.81 3.60 -5.25
CA ARG A 61 14.62 3.11 -4.54
C ARG A 61 13.74 2.32 -5.50
N VAL A 62 13.26 1.18 -5.02
CA VAL A 62 12.26 0.40 -5.74
C VAL A 62 11.04 0.27 -4.84
N VAL A 63 9.87 0.67 -5.35
CA VAL A 63 8.61 0.54 -4.63
C VAL A 63 7.88 -0.72 -5.06
N ASP A 64 7.63 -1.60 -4.10
CA ASP A 64 6.73 -2.74 -4.21
C ASP A 64 5.36 -2.32 -3.64
N LYS A 65 4.34 -2.32 -4.48
CA LYS A 65 3.00 -1.94 -4.09
C LYS A 65 2.07 -3.13 -4.20
N CYS A 66 1.97 -3.92 -3.14
CA CYS A 66 0.95 -4.94 -2.96
C CYS A 66 0.14 -4.63 -1.70
N THR A 67 -1.18 -4.62 -1.83
CA THR A 67 -2.08 -4.29 -0.71
C THR A 67 -1.90 -5.26 0.45
N PHE A 68 -1.65 -6.54 0.16
CA PHE A 68 -1.45 -7.59 1.16
C PHE A 68 -0.08 -7.54 1.87
N ASN A 69 0.84 -6.67 1.45
CA ASN A 69 2.10 -6.46 2.18
C ASN A 69 1.85 -5.97 3.61
N SER A 70 0.72 -5.34 3.89
CA SER A 70 0.31 -4.95 5.24
C SER A 70 0.24 -6.13 6.23
N ASP A 71 -0.07 -7.32 5.74
CA ASP A 71 -0.17 -8.53 6.57
C ASP A 71 1.22 -9.06 7.00
N HIS A 72 2.27 -8.58 6.32
CA HIS A 72 3.62 -9.09 6.43
C HIS A 72 4.67 -8.05 6.87
N LEU A 73 4.26 -6.88 7.40
CA LEU A 73 5.20 -5.79 7.71
C LEU A 73 6.26 -6.20 8.74
N GLY A 74 5.93 -7.04 9.71
CA GLY A 74 6.90 -7.59 10.65
C GLY A 74 7.95 -8.47 9.98
N LEU A 75 7.55 -9.33 9.05
CA LEU A 75 8.46 -10.14 8.24
C LEU A 75 9.33 -9.25 7.35
N ILE A 76 8.72 -8.30 6.63
CA ILE A 76 9.42 -7.35 5.76
C ILE A 76 10.48 -6.60 6.56
N HIS A 77 10.13 -6.05 7.71
CA HIS A 77 11.05 -5.32 8.56
C HIS A 77 12.16 -6.20 9.14
N SER A 78 11.86 -7.46 9.48
CA SER A 78 12.86 -8.42 9.97
C SER A 78 13.90 -8.76 8.89
N VAL A 79 13.53 -8.77 7.63
CA VAL A 79 14.41 -9.04 6.48
C VAL A 79 15.12 -7.76 6.01
N PHE A 80 14.40 -6.63 5.99
CA PHE A 80 14.88 -5.32 5.57
C PHE A 80 14.62 -4.26 6.65
N PRO A 81 15.47 -4.15 7.66
CA PRO A 81 15.27 -3.20 8.78
C PRO A 81 15.22 -1.73 8.36
N ASN A 82 15.81 -1.41 7.18
CA ASN A 82 15.83 -0.07 6.62
C ASN A 82 14.73 0.19 5.59
N ALA A 83 13.80 -0.75 5.39
CA ALA A 83 12.67 -0.55 4.50
C ALA A 83 11.80 0.63 4.98
N ARG A 84 11.39 1.46 4.03
CA ARG A 84 10.44 2.56 4.26
C ARG A 84 9.04 2.09 3.88
N ILE A 85 8.12 2.14 4.82
CA ILE A 85 6.74 1.70 4.64
C ILE A 85 5.86 2.93 4.45
N ILE A 86 5.08 2.97 3.38
CA ILE A 86 4.13 4.05 3.11
C ILE A 86 2.73 3.45 3.13
N TYR A 87 1.93 3.89 4.10
CA TYR A 87 0.54 3.48 4.23
C TYR A 87 -0.39 4.60 3.74
N LEU A 88 -1.01 4.38 2.59
CA LEU A 88 -2.00 5.30 2.04
C LEU A 88 -3.35 5.04 2.70
N ARG A 89 -3.72 5.89 3.68
CA ARG A 89 -4.97 5.76 4.44
C ARG A 89 -6.09 6.53 3.75
N ARG A 90 -7.21 5.87 3.54
CA ARG A 90 -8.42 6.46 2.95
C ARG A 90 -9.61 6.23 3.88
N ASP A 91 -10.64 7.09 3.78
CA ASP A 91 -11.94 6.89 4.46
C ASP A 91 -12.38 5.43 4.36
N PRO A 92 -12.71 4.77 5.49
CA PRO A 92 -13.02 3.34 5.53
C PRO A 92 -14.24 2.97 4.69
N VAL A 93 -15.27 3.83 4.70
CA VAL A 93 -16.50 3.57 3.95
C VAL A 93 -16.28 3.73 2.45
N ASP A 94 -15.52 4.77 2.03
CA ASP A 94 -15.11 4.92 0.63
C ASP A 94 -14.23 3.78 0.14
N THR A 95 -13.35 3.26 1.01
CA THR A 95 -12.48 2.12 0.70
C THR A 95 -13.30 0.87 0.45
N CYS A 96 -14.15 0.49 1.41
CA CYS A 96 -15.02 -0.68 1.30
C CYS A 96 -15.98 -0.58 0.12
N LEU A 97 -16.59 0.59 -0.08
CA LEU A 97 -17.50 0.82 -1.20
C LEU A 97 -16.77 0.70 -2.56
N SER A 98 -15.53 1.18 -2.64
CA SER A 98 -14.70 1.04 -3.83
C SER A 98 -14.37 -0.42 -4.12
N CYS A 99 -14.06 -1.21 -3.10
CA CYS A 99 -13.85 -2.66 -3.23
C CYS A 99 -15.13 -3.38 -3.66
N TYR A 100 -16.28 -3.02 -3.11
CA TYR A 100 -17.58 -3.61 -3.45
C TYR A 100 -17.96 -3.40 -4.93
N PHE A 101 -17.63 -2.23 -5.47
CA PHE A 101 -17.88 -1.92 -6.89
C PHE A 101 -16.83 -2.48 -7.85
N GLN A 102 -15.69 -2.94 -7.34
CA GLN A 102 -14.60 -3.43 -8.15
C GLN A 102 -14.74 -4.93 -8.40
N ARG A 103 -14.73 -5.33 -9.68
CA ARG A 103 -14.54 -6.73 -10.04
C ARG A 103 -13.06 -7.04 -10.04
N PHE A 104 -12.61 -7.79 -9.04
CA PHE A 104 -11.23 -8.26 -8.96
C PHE A 104 -11.02 -9.48 -9.87
N ALA A 105 -9.84 -9.57 -10.49
CA ALA A 105 -9.48 -10.71 -11.34
C ALA A 105 -9.30 -11.98 -10.50
N THR A 106 -8.72 -11.85 -9.31
CA THR A 106 -8.68 -12.93 -8.31
C THR A 106 -9.82 -12.74 -7.34
N PRO A 107 -10.72 -13.74 -7.19
CA PRO A 107 -11.85 -13.63 -6.31
C PRO A 107 -11.40 -13.39 -4.85
N ALA A 108 -11.80 -12.27 -4.29
CA ALA A 108 -11.70 -12.00 -2.86
C ALA A 108 -13.14 -12.04 -2.32
N SER A 109 -13.55 -13.17 -1.74
CA SER A 109 -14.95 -13.43 -1.35
C SER A 109 -15.55 -12.36 -0.46
N PHE A 110 -14.73 -11.76 0.40
CA PHE A 110 -15.15 -10.67 1.29
C PHE A 110 -15.55 -9.36 0.56
N THR A 111 -15.22 -9.21 -0.72
CA THR A 111 -15.53 -7.97 -1.48
C THR A 111 -16.94 -7.93 -2.04
N VAL A 112 -17.67 -9.04 -2.00
CA VAL A 112 -19.03 -9.15 -2.56
C VAL A 112 -20.14 -9.02 -1.52
N ASP A 113 -19.79 -8.91 -0.25
CA ASP A 113 -20.70 -8.67 0.87
C ASP A 113 -20.24 -7.47 1.71
N LEU A 114 -21.19 -6.61 2.11
CA LEU A 114 -20.86 -5.38 2.85
C LEU A 114 -20.48 -5.66 4.30
N ALA A 115 -21.02 -6.70 4.92
CA ALA A 115 -20.69 -7.06 6.30
C ALA A 115 -19.30 -7.72 6.37
N ASP A 116 -18.98 -8.58 5.41
CA ASP A 116 -17.65 -9.19 5.28
C ASP A 116 -16.58 -8.12 5.01
N LEU A 117 -16.87 -7.14 4.15
CA LEU A 117 -16.00 -5.99 3.92
C LEU A 117 -15.79 -5.17 5.20
N ALA A 118 -16.85 -4.91 5.95
CA ALA A 118 -16.74 -4.19 7.21
C ALA A 118 -15.91 -4.95 8.24
N HIS A 119 -16.08 -6.27 8.31
CA HIS A 119 -15.27 -7.14 9.17
C HIS A 119 -13.81 -7.11 8.75
N TYR A 120 -13.51 -7.35 7.48
CA TYR A 120 -12.15 -7.33 6.95
C TYR A 120 -11.45 -5.98 7.21
N TYR A 121 -12.16 -4.87 7.01
CA TYR A 121 -11.58 -3.54 7.27
C TYR A 121 -11.27 -3.32 8.76
N ARG A 122 -12.12 -3.78 9.68
CA ARG A 122 -11.84 -3.70 11.14
C ARG A 122 -10.58 -4.49 11.51
N GLU A 123 -10.42 -5.70 10.97
CA GLU A 123 -9.24 -6.51 11.23
C GLU A 123 -7.97 -5.87 10.63
N HIS A 124 -8.07 -5.35 9.41
CA HIS A 124 -6.98 -4.58 8.80
C HIS A 124 -6.63 -3.33 9.62
N HIS A 125 -7.62 -2.58 10.09
CA HIS A 125 -7.39 -1.42 10.95
C HIS A 125 -6.66 -1.82 12.25
N ARG A 126 -7.11 -2.88 12.92
CA ARG A 126 -6.46 -3.42 14.12
C ARG A 126 -5.01 -3.82 13.86
N LEU A 127 -4.76 -4.46 12.72
CA LEU A 127 -3.41 -4.82 12.30
C LEU A 127 -2.54 -3.58 12.08
N MET A 128 -3.04 -2.56 11.42
CA MET A 128 -2.30 -1.31 11.21
C MET A 128 -2.02 -0.57 12.51
N GLN A 129 -2.94 -0.60 13.48
CA GLN A 129 -2.68 -0.09 14.84
C GLN A 129 -1.52 -0.84 15.50
N HIS A 130 -1.49 -2.17 15.39
CA HIS A 130 -0.37 -2.98 15.88
C HIS A 130 0.96 -2.55 15.23
N TRP A 131 0.99 -2.36 13.91
CA TRP A 131 2.22 -1.94 13.22
C TRP A 131 2.69 -0.54 13.61
N ARG A 132 1.79 0.40 13.91
CA ARG A 132 2.14 1.74 14.42
C ARG A 132 2.93 1.68 15.73
N THR A 133 2.63 0.72 16.57
CA THR A 133 3.27 0.58 17.89
C THR A 133 4.49 -0.34 17.88
N THR A 134 4.57 -1.26 16.93
CA THR A 134 5.60 -2.30 16.87
C THR A 134 6.78 -1.93 15.97
N LEU A 135 6.52 -1.24 14.87
CA LEU A 135 7.58 -0.79 13.96
C LEU A 135 8.38 0.35 14.58
N PRO A 136 9.70 0.43 14.31
CA PRO A 136 10.52 1.53 14.80
C PRO A 136 10.00 2.90 14.32
N ALA A 137 10.22 3.90 15.15
CA ALA A 137 9.90 5.29 14.80
C ALA A 137 10.56 5.67 13.45
N GLY A 138 9.78 6.27 12.57
CA GLY A 138 10.25 6.68 11.24
C GLY A 138 10.32 5.56 10.20
N ALA A 139 9.92 4.32 10.50
CA ALA A 139 9.82 3.25 9.50
C ALA A 139 8.52 3.34 8.68
N LEU A 140 7.45 3.88 9.26
CA LEU A 140 6.11 3.99 8.68
C LEU A 140 5.75 5.46 8.48
N LEU A 141 5.35 5.82 7.25
CA LEU A 141 4.71 7.09 6.92
C LEU A 141 3.25 6.84 6.53
N GLU A 142 2.33 7.45 7.25
CA GLU A 142 0.93 7.48 6.87
C GLU A 142 0.63 8.68 5.97
N VAL A 143 -0.04 8.42 4.87
CA VAL A 143 -0.45 9.42 3.90
C VAL A 143 -1.97 9.42 3.81
N PRO A 144 -2.66 10.43 4.35
CA PRO A 144 -4.11 10.56 4.19
C PRO A 144 -4.46 10.85 2.72
N TYR A 145 -5.24 9.96 2.10
CA TYR A 145 -5.61 10.08 0.68
C TYR A 145 -6.32 11.40 0.37
N ALA A 146 -7.21 11.85 1.25
CA ALA A 146 -7.96 13.09 1.03
C ALA A 146 -7.03 14.31 1.04
N GLU A 147 -6.04 14.33 1.92
CA GLU A 147 -5.04 15.39 1.97
C GLU A 147 -4.09 15.35 0.78
N LEU A 148 -3.64 14.15 0.38
CA LEU A 148 -2.85 13.98 -0.84
C LEU A 148 -3.59 14.49 -2.07
N VAL A 149 -4.90 14.28 -2.16
CA VAL A 149 -5.72 14.78 -3.28
C VAL A 149 -5.91 16.30 -3.19
N ALA A 150 -6.01 16.85 -1.98
CA ALA A 150 -6.18 18.29 -1.77
C ALA A 150 -4.87 19.08 -2.02
N ASP A 151 -3.74 18.50 -1.65
CA ASP A 151 -2.40 19.10 -1.81
C ASP A 151 -1.39 18.03 -2.24
N GLN A 152 -1.41 17.72 -3.53
CA GLN A 152 -0.52 16.72 -4.14
C GLN A 152 0.94 17.06 -3.94
N GLU A 153 1.33 18.32 -4.11
CA GLU A 153 2.75 18.69 -4.07
C GLU A 153 3.35 18.50 -2.69
N SER A 154 2.73 19.05 -1.64
CA SER A 154 3.25 18.94 -0.29
C SER A 154 3.37 17.47 0.15
N TRP A 155 2.36 16.65 -0.13
CA TRP A 155 2.41 15.23 0.23
C TRP A 155 3.42 14.44 -0.62
N SER A 156 3.55 14.75 -1.91
CA SER A 156 4.57 14.11 -2.75
C SER A 156 5.99 14.45 -2.27
N ARG A 157 6.27 15.71 -1.90
CA ARG A 157 7.55 16.14 -1.33
C ARG A 157 7.86 15.36 -0.04
N ARG A 158 6.91 15.25 0.89
CA ARG A 158 7.09 14.49 2.14
C ARG A 158 7.38 13.01 1.88
N VAL A 159 6.71 12.40 0.90
CA VAL A 159 6.94 11.00 0.51
C VAL A 159 8.34 10.81 -0.07
N ILE A 160 8.77 11.68 -0.99
CA ILE A 160 10.10 11.62 -1.61
C ILE A 160 11.20 11.84 -0.57
N GLU A 161 11.04 12.80 0.33
CA GLU A 161 11.95 13.01 1.45
C GLU A 161 11.99 11.79 2.39
N PHE A 162 10.82 11.22 2.74
CA PHE A 162 10.73 10.04 3.60
C PHE A 162 11.49 8.84 3.05
N ILE A 163 11.49 8.64 1.73
CA ILE A 163 12.26 7.56 1.10
C ILE A 163 13.73 7.94 0.86
N GLY A 164 14.16 9.12 1.29
CA GLY A 164 15.55 9.58 1.22
C GLY A 164 16.01 9.93 -0.19
N LEU A 165 15.14 10.57 -0.98
CA LEU A 165 15.47 11.14 -2.28
C LEU A 165 15.27 12.66 -2.25
N GLU A 166 16.03 13.37 -3.09
CA GLU A 166 15.81 14.80 -3.36
C GLU A 166 14.52 14.97 -4.17
N TRP A 167 13.89 16.12 -4.01
CA TRP A 167 12.66 16.40 -4.74
C TRP A 167 12.88 16.53 -6.25
N ASP A 168 11.99 15.91 -7.02
CA ASP A 168 11.94 16.07 -8.47
C ASP A 168 10.50 16.37 -8.92
N PRO A 169 10.26 17.45 -9.70
CA PRO A 169 8.90 17.87 -10.11
C PRO A 169 8.17 16.85 -11.00
N ARG A 170 8.88 15.92 -11.64
CA ARG A 170 8.25 14.81 -12.40
C ARG A 170 7.31 13.96 -11.55
N CYS A 171 7.45 13.96 -10.23
CA CYS A 171 6.52 13.30 -9.32
C CYS A 171 5.10 13.89 -9.37
N LEU A 172 4.91 15.12 -9.81
CA LEU A 172 3.60 15.75 -9.98
C LEU A 172 2.92 15.33 -11.28
N GLU A 173 3.69 14.95 -12.27
CA GLU A 173 3.22 14.56 -13.61
C GLU A 173 3.20 13.04 -13.81
N TYR A 174 3.00 12.28 -12.73
CA TYR A 174 3.06 10.82 -12.70
C TYR A 174 2.15 10.16 -13.77
N TYR A 175 1.06 10.81 -14.18
CA TYR A 175 0.13 10.35 -15.21
C TYR A 175 0.72 10.41 -16.62
N ALA A 176 1.78 11.18 -16.85
CA ALA A 176 2.47 11.28 -18.14
C ALA A 176 3.42 10.09 -18.38
N THR A 177 3.72 9.28 -17.36
CA THR A 177 4.60 8.12 -17.50
C THR A 177 3.95 7.02 -18.34
N GLN A 178 4.71 6.49 -19.32
CA GLN A 178 4.25 5.42 -20.23
C GLN A 178 4.40 4.01 -19.65
N ARG A 179 4.69 3.90 -18.37
CA ARG A 179 4.94 2.61 -17.72
C ARG A 179 3.69 1.72 -17.75
N PRO A 180 3.82 0.41 -18.08
CA PRO A 180 2.72 -0.54 -17.97
C PRO A 180 2.23 -0.66 -16.53
N VAL A 181 0.93 -0.56 -16.34
CA VAL A 181 0.25 -0.78 -15.04
C VAL A 181 -0.71 -1.95 -15.22
N LEU A 182 -0.43 -3.07 -14.57
CA LEU A 182 -1.17 -4.32 -14.73
C LEU A 182 -2.27 -4.51 -13.66
N THR A 183 -2.72 -3.43 -13.02
CA THR A 183 -3.70 -3.51 -11.94
C THR A 183 -5.06 -2.96 -12.36
N ALA A 184 -6.10 -3.28 -11.59
CA ALA A 184 -7.47 -2.76 -11.81
C ALA A 184 -7.55 -1.23 -11.88
N SER A 185 -6.55 -0.52 -11.36
CA SER A 185 -6.45 0.94 -11.36
C SER A 185 -5.75 1.53 -12.59
N ASN A 186 -5.47 0.73 -13.63
CA ASN A 186 -4.70 1.17 -14.82
C ASN A 186 -5.22 2.49 -15.43
N TRP A 187 -6.52 2.62 -15.58
CA TRP A 187 -7.14 3.85 -16.10
C TRP A 187 -6.96 5.03 -15.12
N GLN A 188 -7.15 4.81 -13.82
CA GLN A 188 -7.13 5.86 -12.81
C GLN A 188 -5.73 6.49 -12.65
N VAL A 189 -4.67 5.70 -12.74
CA VAL A 189 -3.29 6.19 -12.57
C VAL A 189 -2.75 6.95 -13.79
N ARG A 190 -3.47 6.95 -14.90
CA ARG A 190 -3.17 7.73 -16.11
C ARG A 190 -3.86 9.09 -16.15
N GLN A 191 -4.50 9.48 -15.07
CA GLN A 191 -5.18 10.77 -14.94
C GLN A 191 -4.58 11.54 -13.74
N PRO A 192 -4.61 12.88 -13.77
CA PRO A 192 -4.32 13.68 -12.58
C PRO A 192 -5.17 13.24 -11.40
N LEU A 193 -4.70 13.50 -10.18
CA LEU A 193 -5.49 13.24 -8.99
C LEU A 193 -6.85 13.96 -9.07
N TYR A 194 -7.90 13.26 -8.69
CA TYR A 194 -9.26 13.78 -8.71
C TYR A 194 -9.96 13.58 -7.36
N SER A 195 -10.78 14.55 -6.98
CA SER A 195 -11.46 14.56 -5.67
C SER A 195 -12.78 13.78 -5.63
N SER A 196 -13.33 13.38 -6.78
CA SER A 196 -14.65 12.74 -6.86
C SER A 196 -14.78 11.39 -6.13
N SER A 197 -13.65 10.81 -5.74
CA SER A 197 -13.59 9.60 -4.92
C SER A 197 -13.61 9.86 -3.42
N VAL A 198 -13.46 11.12 -2.97
CA VAL A 198 -13.49 11.51 -1.56
C VAL A 198 -14.94 11.75 -1.14
N GLY A 199 -15.38 11.00 -0.13
CA GLY A 199 -16.76 11.11 0.38
C GLY A 199 -17.83 10.58 -0.59
N ARG A 200 -17.43 9.76 -1.59
CA ARG A 200 -18.34 9.16 -2.57
C ARG A 200 -19.43 8.34 -1.90
N TRP A 201 -19.15 7.70 -0.78
CA TRP A 201 -20.07 6.88 -0.01
C TRP A 201 -21.36 7.61 0.39
N ARG A 202 -21.32 8.94 0.54
CA ARG A 202 -22.51 9.74 0.93
C ARG A 202 -23.68 9.56 -0.02
N LYS A 203 -23.39 9.33 -1.32
CA LYS A 203 -24.40 9.08 -2.36
C LYS A 203 -25.12 7.73 -2.16
N TYR A 204 -24.49 6.80 -1.43
CA TYR A 204 -24.96 5.43 -1.23
C TYR A 204 -25.38 5.16 0.21
N LYS A 205 -25.38 6.17 1.08
CA LYS A 205 -25.60 6.05 2.55
C LYS A 205 -26.79 5.17 2.90
N LYS A 206 -27.89 5.25 2.13
CA LYS A 206 -29.13 4.48 2.40
C LYS A 206 -28.96 2.96 2.17
N PHE A 207 -27.94 2.54 1.44
CA PHE A 207 -27.76 1.15 0.99
C PHE A 207 -26.56 0.44 1.64
N ILE A 208 -25.73 1.15 2.39
CA ILE A 208 -24.44 0.68 2.89
C ILE A 208 -24.38 0.67 4.42
N ARG A 209 -25.52 0.41 5.09
CA ARG A 209 -25.62 0.43 6.56
C ARG A 209 -24.49 -0.34 7.26
N PRO A 210 -24.08 -1.56 6.82
CA PRO A 210 -23.01 -2.32 7.48
C PRO A 210 -21.65 -1.62 7.50
N LEU A 211 -21.42 -0.66 6.58
CA LEU A 211 -20.16 0.06 6.48
C LEU A 211 -20.13 1.35 7.32
N LEU A 212 -21.27 1.88 7.73
CA LEU A 212 -21.33 3.22 8.36
C LEU A 212 -20.64 3.27 9.71
N ASP A 213 -20.67 2.18 10.47
CA ASP A 213 -20.03 2.09 11.79
C ASP A 213 -18.49 2.12 11.70
N LEU A 214 -17.93 1.87 10.51
CA LEU A 214 -16.47 1.97 10.30
C LEU A 214 -15.94 3.39 10.47
N ARG A 215 -16.79 4.41 10.41
CA ARG A 215 -16.39 5.82 10.61
C ARG A 215 -15.93 6.11 12.02
N GLU A 216 -16.38 5.35 13.00
CA GLU A 216 -15.93 5.45 14.39
C GLU A 216 -14.44 5.10 14.55
N LEU A 217 -13.89 4.27 13.64
CA LEU A 217 -12.49 3.89 13.65
C LEU A 217 -11.53 5.05 13.27
N GLU A 218 -12.03 6.12 12.66
CA GLU A 218 -11.21 7.28 12.32
C GLU A 218 -11.20 8.35 13.42
N ALA A 219 -12.15 8.26 14.34
CA ALA A 219 -12.29 9.20 15.44
C ALA A 219 -11.50 8.79 16.70
N ALA A 220 -11.00 7.56 16.74
CA ALA A 220 -10.19 6.96 17.79
C ALA A 220 -8.70 6.96 17.41
#